data_4c028ce063b8ea0821f74eb8ed00dbf9
#
_entry.id   4c028ce063b8ea0821f74eb8ed00dbf9
#
_cell.length_a   1.000
_cell.length_b   1.000
_cell.length_c   1.000
_cell.angle_alpha   90.00
_cell.angle_beta   90.00
_cell.angle_gamma   90.00
#
_symmetry.space_group_name_H-M   'P 1'
#
loop_
_entity.id
_entity.type
_entity.pdbx_description
1 polymer ?
#
loop_
_entity_poly.entity_id
_entity_poly.type
_entity_poly.pdbx_seq_one_letter_code
_entity_poly.pdbx_strand_id
1 'polypeptide(L)'
;MIRPSYIPSPPIRELRELTRRRKQLIRNAAMERNRVQKVLEEANIKLGNVLSDVFGASGQDMLLALVQGQATAEQMAQLAKRGARKKIQEIQAALEGHRMTETQRELIRQSMSHMAFLEKQIEDIDQKIQEKIRSFGFTESYQLLQTVTGIKAEAAAAVLAEVGDTVSAFPSSAKLSSWTGVCPGNNESAGKRHSTRTTKGNPYLREVLLQCAWASTRRKNSQMQHRYQRLAPRLGHKRAIVAVGHKLVEAIYYVLSTRRPYIDIVEPPTAGRVNRLIRHHTRRLRKLGCWLQQTTQNPERSTQRPQQLT
;
A
#
# COMPACT_ATOMS: atom_id res chain seq x y z
N MET A 1 20.14 14.56 -31.68
CA MET A 1 18.95 15.32 -31.26
C MET A 1 18.57 14.88 -29.83
N ILE A 2 18.65 15.79 -28.85
CA ILE A 2 18.25 15.51 -27.46
C ILE A 2 16.72 15.52 -27.37
N ARG A 3 16.10 14.48 -26.87
CA ARG A 3 14.65 14.44 -26.70
C ARG A 3 14.23 15.43 -25.61
N PRO A 4 13.24 16.28 -25.83
CA PRO A 4 12.77 17.22 -24.82
C PRO A 4 12.25 16.47 -23.59
N SER A 5 12.61 16.95 -22.39
CA SER A 5 12.11 16.45 -21.12
C SER A 5 10.87 17.23 -20.70
N TYR A 6 9.94 16.58 -20.00
CA TYR A 6 8.77 17.26 -19.41
C TYR A 6 9.24 18.21 -18.29
N ILE A 7 8.98 19.50 -18.50
CA ILE A 7 9.20 20.55 -17.51
C ILE A 7 7.85 20.94 -16.91
N PRO A 8 7.58 20.63 -15.64
CA PRO A 8 6.30 20.98 -15.03
C PRO A 8 6.18 22.47 -14.76
N SER A 9 4.93 22.95 -14.71
CA SER A 9 4.60 24.35 -14.37
C SER A 9 5.08 24.71 -12.95
N PRO A 10 5.27 25.99 -12.61
CA PRO A 10 5.71 26.42 -11.30
C PRO A 10 4.87 25.83 -10.14
N PRO A 11 3.52 25.85 -10.15
CA PRO A 11 2.72 25.24 -9.10
C PRO A 11 3.02 23.75 -8.88
N ILE A 12 3.22 23.01 -9.98
CA ILE A 12 3.54 21.57 -9.89
C ILE A 12 4.96 21.38 -9.32
N ARG A 13 5.91 22.26 -9.64
CA ARG A 13 7.27 22.18 -9.08
C ARG A 13 7.25 22.40 -7.56
N GLU A 14 6.53 23.41 -7.09
CA GLU A 14 6.40 23.68 -5.64
C GLU A 14 5.75 22.49 -4.92
N LEU A 15 4.65 21.95 -5.44
CA LEU A 15 4.00 20.78 -4.85
C LEU A 15 4.93 19.55 -4.84
N ARG A 16 5.74 19.39 -5.89
CA ARG A 16 6.73 18.32 -6.00
C ARG A 16 7.82 18.42 -4.95
N GLU A 17 8.33 19.63 -4.67
CA GLU A 17 9.30 19.86 -3.61
C GLU A 17 8.76 19.47 -2.25
N LEU A 18 7.52 19.88 -1.91
CA LEU A 18 6.87 19.53 -0.64
C LEU A 18 6.65 18.02 -0.50
N THR A 19 6.09 17.37 -1.52
CA THR A 19 5.80 15.92 -1.46
C THR A 19 7.08 15.09 -1.38
N ARG A 20 8.15 15.50 -2.06
CA ARG A 20 9.46 14.86 -1.98
C ARG A 20 10.13 15.09 -0.63
N ARG A 21 10.02 16.32 -0.07
CA ARG A 21 10.50 16.60 1.29
C ARG A 21 9.76 15.77 2.33
N ARG A 22 8.43 15.68 2.26
CA ARG A 22 7.63 14.80 3.10
C ARG A 22 8.15 13.36 3.10
N LYS A 23 8.39 12.81 1.92
CA LYS A 23 8.93 11.46 1.77
C LYS A 23 10.29 11.30 2.43
N GLN A 24 11.16 12.30 2.33
CA GLN A 24 12.47 12.29 3.00
C GLN A 24 12.33 12.27 4.52
N LEU A 25 11.42 13.08 5.09
CA LEU A 25 11.15 13.09 6.53
C LEU A 25 10.64 11.74 7.04
N ILE A 26 9.72 11.10 6.30
CA ILE A 26 9.25 9.74 6.62
C ILE A 26 10.40 8.72 6.62
N ARG A 27 11.33 8.83 5.66
CA ARG A 27 12.53 7.97 5.62
C ARG A 27 13.43 8.21 6.82
N ASN A 28 13.63 9.47 7.20
CA ASN A 28 14.42 9.82 8.38
C ASN A 28 13.78 9.25 9.66
N ALA A 29 12.46 9.38 9.83
CA ALA A 29 11.75 8.79 10.96
C ALA A 29 11.88 7.25 10.99
N ALA A 30 11.82 6.58 9.83
CA ALA A 30 12.07 5.14 9.75
C ALA A 30 13.51 4.76 10.13
N MET A 31 14.49 5.58 9.80
CA MET A 31 15.90 5.37 10.21
C MET A 31 16.05 5.48 11.73
N GLU A 32 15.38 6.43 12.38
CA GLU A 32 15.39 6.54 13.84
C GLU A 32 14.74 5.31 14.51
N ARG A 33 13.60 4.85 13.98
CA ARG A 33 12.96 3.60 14.46
C ARG A 33 13.92 2.41 14.37
N ASN A 34 14.66 2.29 13.28
CA ASN A 34 15.65 1.22 13.11
C ASN A 34 16.82 1.35 14.13
N ARG A 35 17.25 2.58 14.45
CA ARG A 35 18.28 2.83 15.47
C ARG A 35 17.81 2.36 16.85
N VAL A 36 16.61 2.74 17.25
CA VAL A 36 16.01 2.28 18.52
C VAL A 36 15.92 0.76 18.55
N GLN A 37 15.43 0.12 17.50
CA GLN A 37 15.35 -1.34 17.43
C GLN A 37 16.74 -2.00 17.59
N LYS A 38 17.78 -1.44 16.96
CA LYS A 38 19.15 -1.92 17.08
C LYS A 38 19.64 -1.83 18.53
N VAL A 39 19.42 -0.70 19.21
CA VAL A 39 19.80 -0.52 20.61
C VAL A 39 19.06 -1.52 21.53
N LEU A 40 17.76 -1.77 21.28
CA LEU A 40 16.99 -2.77 22.01
C LEU A 40 17.57 -4.18 21.83
N GLU A 41 17.90 -4.57 20.60
CA GLU A 41 18.53 -5.87 20.32
C GLU A 41 19.90 -6.02 21.02
N GLU A 42 20.73 -4.98 21.01
CA GLU A 42 22.02 -4.94 21.70
C GLU A 42 21.85 -5.05 23.25
N ALA A 43 20.77 -4.50 23.80
CA ALA A 43 20.41 -4.62 25.21
C ALA A 43 19.72 -5.95 25.57
N ASN A 44 19.58 -6.89 24.62
CA ASN A 44 18.84 -8.14 24.73
C ASN A 44 17.34 -7.98 25.01
N ILE A 45 16.71 -6.93 24.47
CA ILE A 45 15.27 -6.67 24.57
C ILE A 45 14.58 -7.10 23.26
N LYS A 46 13.74 -8.15 23.34
CA LYS A 46 13.11 -8.80 22.17
C LYS A 46 11.68 -8.35 21.92
N LEU A 47 11.32 -7.11 22.24
CA LEU A 47 9.96 -6.59 22.07
C LEU A 47 9.44 -6.71 20.63
N GLY A 48 10.31 -6.60 19.63
CA GLY A 48 9.95 -6.74 18.22
C GLY A 48 9.44 -8.12 17.82
N ASN A 49 9.75 -9.16 18.59
CA ASN A 49 9.25 -10.52 18.35
C ASN A 49 7.84 -10.76 18.90
N VAL A 50 7.43 -9.95 19.88
CA VAL A 50 6.15 -10.10 20.59
C VAL A 50 5.13 -9.06 20.11
N LEU A 51 5.55 -7.80 20.01
CA LEU A 51 4.71 -6.69 19.55
C LEU A 51 4.73 -6.59 18.04
N SER A 52 3.56 -6.43 17.44
CA SER A 52 3.46 -6.15 15.99
C SER A 52 4.06 -4.80 15.60
N ASP A 53 4.09 -3.84 16.52
CA ASP A 53 4.70 -2.53 16.36
C ASP A 53 5.25 -2.05 17.71
N VAL A 54 6.57 -1.95 17.80
CA VAL A 54 7.29 -1.46 19.00
C VAL A 54 7.06 0.04 19.20
N PHE A 55 6.68 0.77 18.16
CA PHE A 55 6.39 2.20 18.22
C PHE A 55 4.89 2.52 18.28
N GLY A 56 4.04 1.50 18.41
CA GLY A 56 2.62 1.64 18.70
C GLY A 56 2.36 1.99 20.16
N ALA A 57 1.09 2.26 20.52
CA ALA A 57 0.69 2.79 21.82
C ALA A 57 1.21 2.01 23.05
N SER A 58 1.29 0.67 22.97
CA SER A 58 1.87 -0.14 24.06
C SER A 58 3.40 -0.05 24.09
N GLY A 59 4.03 -0.13 22.94
CA GLY A 59 5.47 -0.11 22.83
C GLY A 59 6.06 1.26 23.18
N GLN A 60 5.40 2.36 22.85
CA GLN A 60 5.82 3.71 23.25
C GLN A 60 5.85 3.87 24.79
N ASP A 61 4.80 3.42 25.49
CA ASP A 61 4.77 3.49 26.94
C ASP A 61 5.89 2.63 27.56
N MET A 62 6.13 1.44 27.01
CA MET A 62 7.22 0.56 27.46
C MET A 62 8.59 1.17 27.16
N LEU A 63 8.81 1.79 26.00
CA LEU A 63 10.05 2.49 25.67
C LEU A 63 10.30 3.67 26.62
N LEU A 64 9.27 4.44 26.97
CA LEU A 64 9.37 5.52 27.95
C LEU A 64 9.79 4.98 29.33
N ALA A 65 9.14 3.90 29.80
CA ALA A 65 9.49 3.25 31.08
C ALA A 65 10.93 2.68 31.08
N LEU A 66 11.37 2.09 29.97
CA LEU A 66 12.76 1.64 29.77
C LEU A 66 13.77 2.78 29.87
N VAL A 67 13.46 3.93 29.24
CA VAL A 67 14.31 5.12 29.26
C VAL A 67 14.38 5.73 30.68
N GLN A 68 13.29 5.69 31.44
CA GLN A 68 13.25 6.15 32.83
C GLN A 68 14.03 5.23 33.79
N GLY A 69 14.13 3.94 33.46
CA GLY A 69 14.98 2.98 34.18
C GLY A 69 14.48 2.53 35.56
N GLN A 70 13.27 2.91 35.94
CA GLN A 70 12.71 2.64 37.29
C GLN A 70 11.71 1.49 37.30
N ALA A 71 11.18 1.06 36.14
CA ALA A 71 10.16 0.04 36.03
C ALA A 71 10.76 -1.35 35.88
N THR A 72 10.16 -2.33 36.57
CA THR A 72 10.49 -3.75 36.41
C THR A 72 9.91 -4.30 35.10
N ALA A 73 10.39 -5.46 34.64
CA ALA A 73 9.83 -6.12 33.44
C ALA A 73 8.32 -6.38 33.57
N GLU A 74 7.88 -6.79 34.78
CA GLU A 74 6.46 -6.99 35.08
C GLU A 74 5.65 -5.68 34.94
N GLN A 75 6.10 -4.61 35.60
CA GLN A 75 5.45 -3.30 35.53
C GLN A 75 5.36 -2.79 34.09
N MET A 76 6.42 -2.95 33.31
CA MET A 76 6.43 -2.57 31.89
C MET A 76 5.45 -3.42 31.07
N ALA A 77 5.34 -4.72 31.34
CA ALA A 77 4.41 -5.61 30.66
C ALA A 77 2.94 -5.23 30.92
N GLN A 78 2.62 -4.67 32.08
CA GLN A 78 1.26 -4.16 32.42
C GLN A 78 0.87 -2.91 31.61
N LEU A 79 1.82 -2.22 30.98
CA LEU A 79 1.52 -1.11 30.06
C LEU A 79 0.90 -1.57 28.73
N ALA A 80 0.77 -2.88 28.52
CA ALA A 80 0.16 -3.45 27.33
C ALA A 80 -1.30 -3.00 27.15
N LYS A 81 -1.63 -2.51 25.93
CA LYS A 81 -2.97 -2.01 25.57
C LYS A 81 -3.61 -2.91 24.52
N ARG A 82 -4.93 -2.96 24.47
CA ARG A 82 -5.72 -3.67 23.44
C ARG A 82 -5.26 -5.13 23.26
N GLY A 83 -4.91 -5.52 22.03
CA GLY A 83 -4.48 -6.87 21.67
C GLY A 83 -3.18 -7.33 22.35
N ALA A 84 -2.30 -6.40 22.73
CA ALA A 84 -1.06 -6.71 23.43
C ALA A 84 -1.31 -7.26 24.85
N ARG A 85 -2.44 -6.94 25.49
CA ARG A 85 -2.82 -7.49 26.80
C ARG A 85 -2.88 -9.02 26.84
N LYS A 86 -3.15 -9.65 25.71
CA LYS A 86 -3.18 -11.11 25.61
C LYS A 86 -1.79 -11.75 25.66
N LYS A 87 -0.74 -10.93 25.59
CA LYS A 87 0.67 -11.34 25.50
C LYS A 87 1.53 -10.81 26.65
N ILE A 88 0.91 -10.47 27.80
CA ILE A 88 1.65 -9.87 28.94
C ILE A 88 2.80 -10.75 29.38
N GLN A 89 2.62 -12.06 29.49
CA GLN A 89 3.67 -13.00 29.87
C GLN A 89 4.83 -13.05 28.86
N GLU A 90 4.50 -13.05 27.55
CA GLU A 90 5.50 -13.03 26.49
C GLU A 90 6.28 -11.69 26.48
N ILE A 91 5.60 -10.57 26.76
CA ILE A 91 6.19 -9.24 26.86
C ILE A 91 7.12 -9.18 28.06
N GLN A 92 6.69 -9.69 29.22
CA GLN A 92 7.52 -9.75 30.42
C GLN A 92 8.79 -10.56 30.15
N ALA A 93 8.68 -11.75 29.58
CA ALA A 93 9.82 -12.58 29.20
C ALA A 93 10.78 -11.90 28.21
N ALA A 94 10.22 -11.09 27.29
CA ALA A 94 11.02 -10.30 26.32
C ALA A 94 11.78 -9.13 26.94
N LEU A 95 11.40 -8.72 28.16
CA LEU A 95 12.00 -7.63 28.93
C LEU A 95 12.89 -8.16 30.06
N GLU A 96 12.71 -9.42 30.49
CA GLU A 96 13.53 -10.01 31.57
C GLU A 96 14.98 -10.17 31.17
N GLY A 97 15.89 -9.93 32.14
CA GLY A 97 17.32 -10.13 31.95
C GLY A 97 17.97 -9.14 30.98
N HIS A 98 17.32 -8.03 30.65
CA HIS A 98 17.92 -7.01 29.80
C HIS A 98 19.14 -6.37 30.48
N ARG A 99 20.12 -5.97 29.64
CA ARG A 99 21.38 -5.35 30.10
C ARG A 99 21.51 -3.93 29.53
N MET A 100 20.46 -3.15 29.67
CA MET A 100 20.44 -1.76 29.14
C MET A 100 21.33 -0.86 30.01
N THR A 101 22.31 -0.24 29.37
CA THR A 101 23.21 0.74 30.01
C THR A 101 22.56 2.14 29.98
N GLU A 102 23.09 3.06 30.82
CA GLU A 102 22.60 4.45 30.80
C GLU A 102 22.86 5.14 29.44
N THR A 103 23.97 4.86 28.80
CA THR A 103 24.26 5.34 27.44
C THR A 103 23.20 4.87 26.44
N GLN A 104 22.78 3.61 26.51
CA GLN A 104 21.73 3.10 25.61
C GLN A 104 20.36 3.76 25.87
N ARG A 105 20.03 4.04 27.16
CA ARG A 105 18.82 4.80 27.51
C ARG A 105 18.84 6.18 26.88
N GLU A 106 19.99 6.88 26.98
CA GLU A 106 20.18 8.20 26.40
C GLU A 106 20.04 8.19 24.86
N LEU A 107 20.63 7.20 24.18
CA LEU A 107 20.48 7.04 22.72
C LEU A 107 19.01 6.81 22.31
N ILE A 108 18.27 6.01 23.06
CA ILE A 108 16.82 5.82 22.80
C ILE A 108 16.07 7.12 23.04
N ARG A 109 16.35 7.84 24.13
CA ARG A 109 15.71 9.14 24.46
C ARG A 109 15.90 10.16 23.33
N GLN A 110 17.14 10.30 22.84
CA GLN A 110 17.47 11.19 21.72
C GLN A 110 16.73 10.79 20.44
N SER A 111 16.73 9.50 20.10
CA SER A 111 16.01 9.02 18.90
C SER A 111 14.50 9.22 19.00
N MET A 112 13.90 9.00 20.18
CA MET A 112 12.46 9.25 20.41
C MET A 112 12.12 10.74 20.27
N SER A 113 12.95 11.63 20.85
CA SER A 113 12.79 13.09 20.72
C SER A 113 12.89 13.52 19.26
N HIS A 114 13.87 13.00 18.53
CA HIS A 114 14.02 13.29 17.11
C HIS A 114 12.85 12.75 16.27
N MET A 115 12.32 11.57 16.58
CA MET A 115 11.12 11.05 15.91
C MET A 115 9.92 11.97 16.12
N ALA A 116 9.67 12.44 17.34
CA ALA A 116 8.58 13.37 17.63
C ALA A 116 8.72 14.69 16.86
N PHE A 117 9.93 15.21 16.76
CA PHE A 117 10.23 16.39 15.93
C PHE A 117 9.95 16.15 14.45
N LEU A 118 10.38 15.00 13.90
CA LEU A 118 10.13 14.64 12.50
C LEU A 118 8.64 14.44 12.22
N GLU A 119 7.88 13.84 13.13
CA GLU A 119 6.44 13.67 13.01
C GLU A 119 5.73 15.02 12.93
N LYS A 120 6.10 15.99 13.79
CA LYS A 120 5.59 17.36 13.71
C LYS A 120 5.93 18.02 12.37
N GLN A 121 7.15 17.87 11.88
CA GLN A 121 7.53 18.42 10.56
C GLN A 121 6.74 17.78 9.41
N ILE A 122 6.38 16.49 9.52
CA ILE A 122 5.53 15.81 8.53
C ILE A 122 4.13 16.42 8.55
N GLU A 123 3.54 16.65 9.73
CA GLU A 123 2.23 17.29 9.87
C GLU A 123 2.22 18.69 9.28
N ASP A 124 3.24 19.52 9.57
CA ASP A 124 3.38 20.87 9.03
C ASP A 124 3.46 20.88 7.49
N ILE A 125 4.20 19.93 6.92
CA ILE A 125 4.29 19.77 5.46
C ILE A 125 2.97 19.28 4.87
N ASP A 126 2.26 18.38 5.54
CA ASP A 126 0.95 17.91 5.10
C ASP A 126 -0.06 19.05 5.02
N GLN A 127 -0.07 19.96 5.99
CA GLN A 127 -0.89 21.17 5.95
C GLN A 127 -0.53 22.06 4.75
N LYS A 128 0.77 22.34 4.54
CA LYS A 128 1.25 23.12 3.40
C LYS A 128 0.89 22.49 2.04
N ILE A 129 0.97 21.17 1.92
CA ILE A 129 0.53 20.45 0.71
C ILE A 129 -0.95 20.68 0.45
N GLN A 130 -1.81 20.60 1.48
CA GLN A 130 -3.25 20.83 1.35
C GLN A 130 -3.57 22.29 0.98
N GLU A 131 -2.86 23.25 1.56
CA GLU A 131 -2.98 24.68 1.23
C GLU A 131 -2.61 24.94 -0.23
N LYS A 132 -1.48 24.36 -0.70
CA LYS A 132 -1.03 24.49 -2.09
C LYS A 132 -2.00 23.84 -3.09
N ILE A 133 -2.54 22.66 -2.78
CA ILE A 133 -3.56 22.02 -3.62
C ILE A 133 -4.78 22.93 -3.78
N ARG A 134 -5.23 23.59 -2.70
CA ARG A 134 -6.35 24.53 -2.74
C ARG A 134 -6.01 25.81 -3.49
N SER A 135 -4.88 26.44 -3.19
CA SER A 135 -4.48 27.72 -3.80
C SER A 135 -4.18 27.61 -5.29
N PHE A 136 -3.75 26.45 -5.76
CA PHE A 136 -3.49 26.18 -7.18
C PHE A 136 -4.73 25.71 -7.96
N GLY A 137 -5.89 25.54 -7.28
CA GLY A 137 -7.13 25.09 -7.91
C GLY A 137 -7.16 23.58 -8.22
N PHE A 138 -6.28 22.78 -7.61
CA PHE A 138 -6.17 21.34 -7.89
C PHE A 138 -7.13 20.47 -7.06
N THR A 139 -8.03 21.07 -6.30
CA THR A 139 -8.93 20.37 -5.37
C THR A 139 -9.80 19.32 -6.07
N GLU A 140 -10.35 19.63 -7.24
CA GLU A 140 -11.17 18.69 -8.00
C GLU A 140 -10.35 17.45 -8.43
N SER A 141 -9.19 17.65 -9.05
CA SER A 141 -8.30 16.57 -9.48
C SER A 141 -7.83 15.72 -8.29
N TYR A 142 -7.55 16.36 -7.16
CA TYR A 142 -7.17 15.71 -5.93
C TYR A 142 -8.29 14.80 -5.37
N GLN A 143 -9.54 15.27 -5.39
CA GLN A 143 -10.69 14.48 -4.95
C GLN A 143 -10.99 13.34 -5.91
N LEU A 144 -10.94 13.60 -7.21
CA LEU A 144 -11.15 12.60 -8.25
C LEU A 144 -10.12 11.47 -8.18
N LEU A 145 -8.84 11.77 -7.95
CA LEU A 145 -7.81 10.75 -7.78
C LEU A 145 -8.08 9.82 -6.58
N GLN A 146 -8.68 10.33 -5.52
CA GLN A 146 -9.03 9.52 -4.34
C GLN A 146 -10.19 8.55 -4.59
N THR A 147 -10.93 8.69 -5.68
CA THR A 147 -11.93 7.70 -6.10
C THR A 147 -11.27 6.41 -6.63
N VAL A 148 -10.02 6.49 -7.08
CA VAL A 148 -9.28 5.33 -7.59
C VAL A 148 -8.92 4.39 -6.44
N THR A 149 -9.33 3.13 -6.57
CA THR A 149 -9.09 2.10 -5.55
C THR A 149 -7.62 1.99 -5.17
N GLY A 150 -7.31 2.23 -3.89
CA GLY A 150 -5.96 2.17 -3.34
C GLY A 150 -5.22 3.52 -3.31
N ILE A 151 -5.79 4.59 -3.88
CA ILE A 151 -5.23 5.94 -3.80
C ILE A 151 -5.93 6.69 -2.66
N LYS A 152 -5.16 7.12 -1.67
CA LYS A 152 -5.60 7.96 -0.55
C LYS A 152 -5.00 9.37 -0.68
N ALA A 153 -5.30 10.23 0.28
CA ALA A 153 -4.93 11.64 0.30
C ALA A 153 -3.45 11.90 -0.07
N GLU A 154 -2.52 11.23 0.61
CA GLU A 154 -1.08 11.42 0.41
C GLU A 154 -0.63 10.94 -0.97
N ALA A 155 -1.18 9.81 -1.41
CA ALA A 155 -0.87 9.28 -2.74
C ALA A 155 -1.45 10.16 -3.85
N ALA A 156 -2.65 10.71 -3.68
CA ALA A 156 -3.26 11.66 -4.62
C ALA A 156 -2.42 12.93 -4.76
N ALA A 157 -1.94 13.50 -3.64
CA ALA A 157 -1.03 14.64 -3.63
C ALA A 157 0.29 14.34 -4.36
N ALA A 158 0.87 13.15 -4.13
CA ALA A 158 2.09 12.73 -4.80
C ALA A 158 1.90 12.49 -6.31
N VAL A 159 0.75 11.97 -6.73
CA VAL A 159 0.39 11.83 -8.15
C VAL A 159 0.27 13.20 -8.80
N LEU A 160 -0.46 14.15 -8.20
CA LEU A 160 -0.58 15.52 -8.70
C LEU A 160 0.78 16.21 -8.82
N ALA A 161 1.64 16.05 -7.81
CA ALA A 161 2.98 16.64 -7.82
C ALA A 161 3.88 16.12 -8.94
N GLU A 162 3.71 14.88 -9.37
CA GLU A 162 4.55 14.29 -10.41
C GLU A 162 3.91 14.38 -11.81
N VAL A 163 2.60 14.22 -11.93
CA VAL A 163 1.87 14.20 -13.22
C VAL A 163 1.28 15.55 -13.58
N GLY A 164 0.82 16.32 -12.59
CA GLY A 164 0.04 17.53 -12.76
C GLY A 164 -1.45 17.28 -12.55
N ASP A 165 -2.24 18.35 -12.65
CA ASP A 165 -3.71 18.30 -12.56
C ASP A 165 -4.37 17.86 -13.88
N THR A 166 -3.59 17.90 -14.97
CA THR A 166 -3.98 17.41 -16.30
C THR A 166 -2.92 16.44 -16.83
N VAL A 167 -3.30 15.59 -17.74
CA VAL A 167 -2.38 14.65 -18.42
C VAL A 167 -1.93 15.18 -19.80
N SER A 168 -2.07 16.47 -20.06
CA SER A 168 -1.75 17.10 -21.35
C SER A 168 -0.31 16.86 -21.82
N ALA A 169 0.63 16.70 -20.90
CA ALA A 169 2.02 16.35 -21.21
C ALA A 169 2.20 14.92 -21.73
N PHE A 170 1.18 14.08 -21.62
CA PHE A 170 1.24 12.67 -21.98
C PHE A 170 0.17 12.36 -23.03
N PRO A 171 0.55 12.08 -24.30
CA PRO A 171 -0.41 11.82 -25.39
C PRO A 171 -1.30 10.58 -25.16
N SER A 172 -0.93 9.68 -24.26
CA SER A 172 -1.71 8.47 -23.92
C SER A 172 -1.32 7.88 -22.57
N SER A 173 -2.20 7.06 -22.00
CA SER A 173 -1.92 6.30 -20.77
C SER A 173 -0.69 5.39 -20.90
N ALA A 174 -0.41 4.87 -22.10
CA ALA A 174 0.77 4.06 -22.37
C ALA A 174 2.06 4.88 -22.23
N LYS A 175 2.06 6.15 -22.69
CA LYS A 175 3.22 7.06 -22.51
C LYS A 175 3.43 7.43 -21.05
N LEU A 176 2.35 7.73 -20.30
CA LEU A 176 2.42 7.94 -18.85
C LEU A 176 2.94 6.69 -18.12
N SER A 177 2.46 5.50 -18.49
CA SER A 177 2.91 4.22 -17.89
C SER A 177 4.39 3.95 -18.15
N SER A 178 4.88 4.25 -19.36
CA SER A 178 6.29 4.14 -19.71
C SER A 178 7.14 5.15 -18.91
N TRP A 179 6.70 6.40 -18.83
CA TRP A 179 7.38 7.45 -18.06
C TRP A 179 7.43 7.13 -16.57
N THR A 180 6.39 6.49 -16.02
CA THR A 180 6.36 6.03 -14.63
C THR A 180 7.28 4.83 -14.37
N GLY A 181 7.65 4.07 -15.41
CA GLY A 181 8.48 2.89 -15.30
C GLY A 181 7.73 1.63 -14.81
N VAL A 182 6.43 1.53 -15.08
CA VAL A 182 5.62 0.32 -14.77
C VAL A 182 5.32 -0.52 -16.02
N CYS A 183 5.84 -0.13 -17.18
CA CYS A 183 5.83 -0.92 -18.39
C CYS A 183 7.02 -1.87 -18.46
N PRO A 184 6.88 -3.06 -19.05
CA PRO A 184 8.04 -3.89 -19.39
C PRO A 184 8.94 -3.16 -20.38
N GLY A 185 10.25 -3.26 -20.19
CA GLY A 185 11.24 -2.79 -21.17
C GLY A 185 11.18 -3.65 -22.44
N ASN A 186 11.29 -2.99 -23.58
CA ASN A 186 11.29 -3.66 -24.88
C ASN A 186 12.76 -4.02 -25.22
N ASN A 187 13.30 -5.04 -24.55
CA ASN A 187 14.63 -5.56 -24.81
C ASN A 187 14.50 -6.88 -25.54
N GLU A 188 14.23 -6.79 -26.82
CA GLU A 188 14.03 -7.91 -27.74
C GLU A 188 14.84 -7.64 -29.02
N SER A 189 15.59 -8.64 -29.49
CA SER A 189 16.33 -8.62 -30.72
C SER A 189 16.18 -9.95 -31.42
N ALA A 190 15.94 -9.94 -32.73
CA ALA A 190 15.75 -11.13 -33.56
C ALA A 190 14.73 -12.13 -32.98
N GLY A 191 13.60 -11.65 -32.46
CA GLY A 191 12.56 -12.50 -31.86
C GLY A 191 12.91 -13.07 -30.48
N LYS A 192 14.11 -12.82 -29.95
CA LYS A 192 14.53 -13.26 -28.61
C LYS A 192 14.42 -12.16 -27.59
N ARG A 193 13.68 -12.44 -26.52
CA ARG A 193 13.48 -11.52 -25.42
C ARG A 193 14.63 -11.63 -24.40
N HIS A 194 15.49 -10.60 -24.34
CA HIS A 194 16.67 -10.58 -23.47
C HIS A 194 16.34 -10.18 -22.03
N SER A 195 15.33 -9.34 -21.81
CA SER A 195 14.95 -8.90 -20.47
C SER A 195 13.46 -8.59 -20.36
N THR A 196 12.88 -8.91 -19.20
CA THR A 196 11.52 -8.52 -18.79
C THR A 196 11.52 -7.40 -17.77
N ARG A 197 12.68 -6.78 -17.51
CA ARG A 197 12.79 -5.66 -16.55
C ARG A 197 11.96 -4.48 -17.05
N THR A 198 11.36 -3.77 -16.11
CA THR A 198 10.67 -2.52 -16.42
C THR A 198 11.68 -1.42 -16.75
N THR A 199 11.25 -0.45 -17.54
CA THR A 199 12.05 0.75 -17.82
C THR A 199 12.39 1.50 -16.53
N LYS A 200 13.50 2.26 -16.54
CA LYS A 200 13.79 3.25 -15.51
C LYS A 200 12.81 4.40 -15.73
N GLY A 201 11.92 4.64 -14.82
CA GLY A 201 10.94 5.73 -14.88
C GLY A 201 11.12 6.69 -13.73
N ASN A 202 10.09 7.51 -13.46
CA ASN A 202 10.06 8.40 -12.32
C ASN A 202 10.03 7.59 -10.99
N PRO A 203 11.12 7.59 -10.19
CA PRO A 203 11.23 6.74 -9.00
C PRO A 203 10.24 7.16 -7.90
N TYR A 204 9.86 8.43 -7.83
CA TYR A 204 8.94 8.94 -6.82
C TYR A 204 7.52 8.46 -7.09
N LEU A 205 7.04 8.65 -8.32
CA LEU A 205 5.69 8.19 -8.70
C LEU A 205 5.59 6.67 -8.70
N ARG A 206 6.61 5.97 -9.21
CA ARG A 206 6.64 4.50 -9.23
C ARG A 206 6.49 3.90 -7.83
N GLU A 207 7.20 4.41 -6.84
CA GLU A 207 7.12 3.91 -5.47
C GLU A 207 5.71 4.07 -4.90
N VAL A 208 5.13 5.27 -5.03
CA VAL A 208 3.76 5.55 -4.59
C VAL A 208 2.76 4.62 -5.28
N LEU A 209 2.87 4.45 -6.59
CA LEU A 209 1.96 3.58 -7.35
C LEU A 209 2.06 2.11 -6.95
N LEU A 210 3.26 1.61 -6.65
CA LEU A 210 3.40 0.23 -6.18
C LEU A 210 2.81 0.03 -4.78
N GLN A 211 2.92 1.02 -3.89
CA GLN A 211 2.24 1.02 -2.59
C GLN A 211 0.70 1.05 -2.76
N CYS A 212 0.20 1.91 -3.64
CA CYS A 212 -1.23 1.96 -3.98
C CYS A 212 -1.71 0.64 -4.61
N ALA A 213 -0.88 0.01 -5.46
CA ALA A 213 -1.19 -1.28 -6.04
C ALA A 213 -1.33 -2.37 -4.96
N TRP A 214 -0.41 -2.44 -4.00
CA TRP A 214 -0.54 -3.34 -2.85
C TRP A 214 -1.81 -3.07 -2.03
N ALA A 215 -2.11 -1.81 -1.73
CA ALA A 215 -3.31 -1.42 -1.00
C ALA A 215 -4.59 -1.82 -1.77
N SER A 216 -4.62 -1.58 -3.08
CA SER A 216 -5.78 -1.89 -3.93
C SER A 216 -6.09 -3.39 -4.02
N THR A 217 -5.07 -4.26 -3.92
CA THR A 217 -5.28 -5.72 -3.95
C THR A 217 -5.96 -6.25 -2.70
N ARG A 218 -5.96 -5.49 -1.58
CA ARG A 218 -6.62 -5.87 -0.32
C ARG A 218 -8.10 -5.49 -0.29
N ARG A 219 -8.57 -4.62 -1.16
CA ARG A 219 -10.00 -4.28 -1.27
C ARG A 219 -10.74 -5.45 -1.91
N LYS A 220 -11.63 -6.08 -1.14
CA LYS A 220 -12.46 -7.19 -1.61
C LYS A 220 -13.34 -6.76 -2.78
N ASN A 221 -13.56 -7.66 -3.72
CA ASN A 221 -14.39 -7.45 -4.91
C ASN A 221 -14.02 -6.23 -5.75
N SER A 222 -12.73 -5.89 -5.83
CA SER A 222 -12.21 -4.85 -6.70
C SER A 222 -11.59 -5.42 -7.99
N GLN A 223 -11.65 -4.66 -9.07
CA GLN A 223 -10.99 -5.03 -10.33
C GLN A 223 -9.49 -5.29 -10.12
N MET A 224 -8.84 -4.49 -9.26
CA MET A 224 -7.41 -4.61 -8.93
C MET A 224 -7.10 -5.92 -8.20
N GLN A 225 -7.94 -6.32 -7.23
CA GLN A 225 -7.82 -7.60 -6.54
C GLN A 225 -7.97 -8.78 -7.50
N HIS A 226 -9.00 -8.76 -8.34
CA HIS A 226 -9.23 -9.85 -9.31
C HIS A 226 -8.08 -9.95 -10.32
N ARG A 227 -7.55 -8.80 -10.78
CA ARG A 227 -6.39 -8.78 -11.66
C ARG A 227 -5.16 -9.40 -10.99
N TYR A 228 -4.89 -9.00 -9.74
CA TYR A 228 -3.78 -9.54 -8.97
C TYR A 228 -3.90 -11.06 -8.78
N GLN A 229 -5.05 -11.54 -8.31
CA GLN A 229 -5.31 -12.96 -8.09
C GLN A 229 -5.14 -13.80 -9.36
N ARG A 230 -5.49 -13.25 -10.52
CA ARG A 230 -5.30 -13.89 -11.81
C ARG A 230 -3.84 -13.95 -12.23
N LEU A 231 -3.05 -12.92 -11.93
CA LEU A 231 -1.66 -12.78 -12.41
C LEU A 231 -0.64 -13.38 -11.44
N ALA A 232 -0.85 -13.31 -10.13
CA ALA A 232 0.11 -13.73 -9.11
C ALA A 232 0.55 -15.21 -9.23
N PRO A 233 -0.35 -16.18 -9.48
CA PRO A 233 0.04 -17.58 -9.63
C PRO A 233 0.96 -17.85 -10.84
N ARG A 234 0.83 -17.02 -11.90
CA ARG A 234 1.58 -17.20 -13.16
C ARG A 234 2.87 -16.39 -13.20
N LEU A 235 2.84 -15.13 -12.71
CA LEU A 235 3.95 -14.18 -12.84
C LEU A 235 4.78 -14.06 -11.56
N GLY A 236 4.26 -14.54 -10.43
CA GLY A 236 4.77 -14.27 -9.09
C GLY A 236 4.30 -12.90 -8.56
N HIS A 237 4.33 -12.73 -7.24
CA HIS A 237 3.75 -11.57 -6.55
C HIS A 237 4.31 -10.23 -7.01
N LYS A 238 5.64 -10.08 -7.11
CA LYS A 238 6.29 -8.81 -7.48
C LYS A 238 5.89 -8.34 -8.88
N ARG A 239 5.87 -9.23 -9.88
CA ARG A 239 5.47 -8.89 -11.25
C ARG A 239 3.98 -8.61 -11.36
N ALA A 240 3.15 -9.35 -10.61
CA ALA A 240 1.71 -9.13 -10.57
C ALA A 240 1.37 -7.74 -10.01
N ILE A 241 2.06 -7.28 -8.96
CA ILE A 241 1.89 -5.92 -8.41
C ILE A 241 2.28 -4.85 -9.41
N VAL A 242 3.37 -5.01 -10.15
CA VAL A 242 3.74 -4.06 -11.22
C VAL A 242 2.65 -3.98 -12.30
N ALA A 243 2.05 -5.12 -12.67
CA ALA A 243 0.94 -5.15 -13.63
C ALA A 243 -0.35 -4.52 -13.09
N VAL A 244 -0.60 -4.57 -11.78
CA VAL A 244 -1.68 -3.80 -11.12
C VAL A 244 -1.33 -2.33 -11.11
N GLY A 245 -0.08 -1.95 -10.79
CA GLY A 245 0.40 -0.57 -10.85
C GLY A 245 0.23 0.06 -12.24
N HIS A 246 0.49 -0.70 -13.31
CA HIS A 246 0.22 -0.27 -14.68
C HIS A 246 -1.28 0.05 -14.88
N LYS A 247 -2.18 -0.79 -14.35
CA LYS A 247 -3.62 -0.54 -14.45
C LYS A 247 -4.08 0.67 -13.63
N LEU A 248 -3.42 0.94 -12.50
CA LEU A 248 -3.64 2.17 -11.73
C LEU A 248 -3.24 3.42 -12.52
N VAL A 249 -2.14 3.38 -13.29
CA VAL A 249 -1.76 4.50 -14.17
C VAL A 249 -2.80 4.75 -15.24
N GLU A 250 -3.38 3.70 -15.84
CA GLU A 250 -4.49 3.86 -16.79
C GLU A 250 -5.70 4.51 -16.13
N ALA A 251 -6.05 4.11 -14.88
CA ALA A 251 -7.15 4.71 -14.14
C ALA A 251 -6.88 6.19 -13.80
N ILE A 252 -5.65 6.52 -13.35
CA ILE A 252 -5.21 7.90 -13.11
C ILE A 252 -5.33 8.74 -14.38
N TYR A 253 -4.82 8.22 -15.51
CA TYR A 253 -4.91 8.89 -16.80
C TYR A 253 -6.36 9.17 -17.19
N TYR A 254 -7.24 8.17 -17.07
CA TYR A 254 -8.66 8.32 -17.36
C TYR A 254 -9.32 9.41 -16.49
N VAL A 255 -9.11 9.34 -15.18
CA VAL A 255 -9.70 10.29 -14.22
C VAL A 255 -9.26 11.74 -14.50
N LEU A 256 -7.96 11.96 -14.74
CA LEU A 256 -7.43 13.30 -14.99
C LEU A 256 -7.76 13.83 -16.40
N SER A 257 -7.92 12.95 -17.42
CA SER A 257 -8.26 13.36 -18.78
C SER A 257 -9.75 13.64 -18.97
N THR A 258 -10.62 12.86 -18.30
CA THR A 258 -12.08 12.97 -18.48
C THR A 258 -12.76 13.80 -17.41
N ARG A 259 -12.07 14.12 -16.31
CA ARG A 259 -12.64 14.77 -15.12
C ARG A 259 -13.83 14.01 -14.53
N ARG A 260 -13.80 12.67 -14.64
CA ARG A 260 -14.85 11.79 -14.11
C ARG A 260 -14.29 10.89 -13.00
N PRO A 261 -15.10 10.60 -11.95
CA PRO A 261 -14.68 9.70 -10.90
C PRO A 261 -14.41 8.28 -11.44
N TYR A 262 -13.48 7.59 -10.82
CA TYR A 262 -13.21 6.18 -11.12
C TYR A 262 -14.34 5.30 -10.57
N ILE A 263 -14.91 4.47 -11.42
CA ILE A 263 -15.90 3.46 -11.05
C ILE A 263 -15.25 2.09 -11.15
N ASP A 264 -15.22 1.36 -10.05
CA ASP A 264 -14.64 0.02 -10.01
C ASP A 264 -15.65 -1.02 -10.54
N ILE A 265 -15.68 -1.18 -11.85
CA ILE A 265 -16.57 -2.12 -12.53
C ILE A 265 -15.93 -3.52 -12.46
N VAL A 266 -16.48 -4.39 -11.64
CA VAL A 266 -16.08 -5.79 -11.58
C VAL A 266 -16.98 -6.58 -12.53
N GLU A 267 -16.43 -6.96 -13.68
CA GLU A 267 -17.13 -7.88 -14.58
C GLU A 267 -17.35 -9.23 -13.90
N PRO A 268 -18.55 -9.78 -13.91
CA PRO A 268 -18.79 -11.13 -13.40
C PRO A 268 -17.87 -12.12 -14.15
N PRO A 269 -17.42 -13.15 -13.48
CA PRO A 269 -16.54 -14.14 -14.12
C PRO A 269 -17.29 -14.81 -15.28
N THR A 270 -16.67 -14.93 -16.43
CA THR A 270 -17.23 -15.64 -17.58
C THR A 270 -17.62 -17.07 -17.21
N ALA A 271 -18.67 -17.61 -17.83
CA ALA A 271 -19.16 -18.97 -17.58
C ALA A 271 -18.01 -20.02 -17.66
N GLY A 272 -17.09 -19.89 -18.61
CA GLY A 272 -15.93 -20.74 -18.73
C GLY A 272 -14.97 -20.65 -17.52
N ARG A 273 -14.83 -19.46 -16.92
CA ARG A 273 -14.05 -19.25 -15.69
C ARG A 273 -14.72 -19.86 -14.48
N VAL A 274 -16.02 -19.68 -14.35
CA VAL A 274 -16.84 -20.29 -13.27
C VAL A 274 -16.69 -21.82 -13.34
N ASN A 275 -16.89 -22.43 -14.50
CA ASN A 275 -16.78 -23.87 -14.69
C ASN A 275 -15.36 -24.40 -14.40
N ARG A 276 -14.31 -23.62 -14.68
CA ARG A 276 -12.93 -23.97 -14.34
C ARG A 276 -12.69 -23.94 -12.84
N LEU A 277 -13.21 -22.92 -12.16
CA LEU A 277 -13.14 -22.79 -10.70
C LEU A 277 -13.90 -23.92 -10.00
N ILE A 278 -15.13 -24.22 -10.45
CA ILE A 278 -15.92 -25.32 -9.94
C ILE A 278 -15.13 -26.63 -10.07
N ARG A 279 -14.62 -26.96 -11.26
CA ARG A 279 -13.80 -28.17 -11.49
C ARG A 279 -12.57 -28.24 -10.60
N HIS A 280 -11.88 -27.11 -10.42
CA HIS A 280 -10.70 -27.03 -9.55
C HIS A 280 -11.06 -27.31 -8.08
N HIS A 281 -12.06 -26.65 -7.55
CA HIS A 281 -12.48 -26.81 -6.16
C HIS A 281 -13.12 -28.20 -5.90
N THR A 282 -13.91 -28.72 -6.82
CA THR A 282 -14.45 -30.08 -6.74
C THR A 282 -13.34 -31.13 -6.69
N ARG A 283 -12.30 -30.99 -7.55
CA ARG A 283 -11.14 -31.90 -7.52
C ARG A 283 -10.38 -31.82 -6.19
N ARG A 284 -10.26 -30.61 -5.60
CA ARG A 284 -9.58 -30.43 -4.33
C ARG A 284 -10.41 -31.00 -3.15
N LEU A 285 -11.71 -30.80 -3.16
CA LEU A 285 -12.63 -31.38 -2.16
C LEU A 285 -12.63 -32.91 -2.23
N ARG A 286 -12.66 -33.49 -3.42
CA ARG A 286 -12.55 -34.95 -3.60
C ARG A 286 -11.24 -35.51 -3.02
N LYS A 287 -10.11 -34.80 -3.19
CA LYS A 287 -8.83 -35.19 -2.57
C LYS A 287 -8.82 -35.12 -1.04
N LEU A 288 -9.71 -34.32 -0.44
CA LEU A 288 -9.91 -34.20 1.01
C LEU A 288 -11.01 -35.14 1.54
N GLY A 289 -11.52 -36.09 0.69
CA GLY A 289 -12.59 -37.02 1.09
C GLY A 289 -13.99 -36.41 1.13
N CYS A 290 -14.18 -35.18 0.70
CA CYS A 290 -15.48 -34.54 0.64
C CYS A 290 -16.22 -34.88 -0.66
N TRP A 291 -17.39 -35.52 -0.55
CA TRP A 291 -18.27 -35.79 -1.69
C TRP A 291 -19.35 -34.72 -1.78
N LEU A 292 -19.36 -33.98 -2.90
CA LEU A 292 -20.41 -33.02 -3.21
C LEU A 292 -21.53 -33.75 -3.95
N GLN A 293 -22.71 -33.79 -3.39
CA GLN A 293 -23.94 -34.16 -4.13
C GLN A 293 -24.28 -32.97 -5.05
N GLN A 294 -24.26 -33.21 -6.35
CA GLN A 294 -24.79 -32.26 -7.32
C GLN A 294 -26.30 -32.25 -7.24
N THR A 295 -26.90 -31.27 -6.58
CA THR A 295 -28.32 -31.01 -6.72
C THR A 295 -28.52 -30.38 -8.12
N THR A 296 -28.89 -31.19 -9.09
CA THR A 296 -29.38 -30.73 -10.39
C THR A 296 -30.76 -30.10 -10.16
N GLN A 297 -30.81 -28.83 -9.83
CA GLN A 297 -32.02 -28.04 -10.01
C GLN A 297 -32.17 -27.80 -11.53
N ASN A 298 -33.09 -28.54 -12.13
CA ASN A 298 -33.55 -28.33 -13.50
C ASN A 298 -34.39 -27.04 -13.53
N PRO A 299 -34.02 -25.96 -14.23
CA PRO A 299 -34.77 -24.71 -14.21
C PRO A 299 -36.09 -24.73 -15.03
N GLU A 300 -36.51 -25.89 -15.54
CA GLU A 300 -37.66 -25.97 -16.46
C GLU A 300 -39.02 -26.38 -15.84
N ARG A 301 -39.20 -26.27 -14.51
CA ARG A 301 -40.51 -26.54 -13.89
C ARG A 301 -41.02 -25.43 -12.97
N SER A 302 -41.25 -24.24 -13.53
CA SER A 302 -42.04 -23.21 -12.85
C SER A 302 -42.86 -22.34 -13.81
N THR A 303 -43.52 -22.96 -14.75
CA THR A 303 -44.60 -22.32 -15.54
C THR A 303 -45.83 -23.24 -15.52
N GLN A 304 -46.44 -23.42 -14.36
CA GLN A 304 -47.86 -23.83 -14.27
C GLN A 304 -48.61 -22.72 -13.52
N ARG A 305 -49.43 -21.98 -14.28
CA ARG A 305 -50.45 -21.06 -13.78
C ARG A 305 -51.44 -21.82 -12.91
N PRO A 306 -51.92 -21.28 -11.80
CA PRO A 306 -53.11 -21.80 -11.16
C PRO A 306 -54.33 -21.40 -12.00
N GLN A 307 -55.07 -22.41 -12.46
CA GLN A 307 -56.39 -22.24 -13.01
C GLN A 307 -57.32 -21.77 -11.89
N GLN A 308 -58.10 -20.77 -12.22
CA GLN A 308 -59.26 -20.29 -11.48
C GLN A 308 -60.25 -21.42 -11.26
N LEU A 309 -60.70 -21.58 -10.02
CA LEU A 309 -61.93 -22.27 -9.68
C LEU A 309 -62.94 -21.22 -9.23
N THR A 310 -64.04 -21.23 -9.96
CA THR A 310 -65.32 -20.56 -9.71
C THR A 310 -65.87 -20.75 -8.31
#